data_ade45bb168d6acd00fd872110727acfc
#
_entry.id   ade45bb168d6acd00fd872110727acfc
#
_cell.length_a   1.000
_cell.length_b   1.000
_cell.length_c   1.000
_cell.angle_alpha   90.00
_cell.angle_beta   90.00
_cell.angle_gamma   90.00
#
_symmetry.space_group_name_H-M   'P 1'
#
loop_
_entity.id
_entity.type
_entity.pdbx_description
1 polymer ?
#
loop_
_entity_poly.entity_id
_entity_poly.type
_entity_poly.pdbx_seq_one_letter_code
_entity_poly.pdbx_strand_id
1 'polypeptide(L)'
;MNYSPILIVSGEPNSVFLEIFFKTLKLKIKSPLILISSERLIKLQMKKLNFNKKIKLLNPKNISEYKLNNKSINLINIEYNPIKAFEKISKKSKKFVHNSFDVAFEILKKNNIYKFINGPISKENFLDKKYLGMTEYISEKFKIKKTCMLIYNDNLSVCPITTHLPLKMVAKKVNKKLIIEKVKLINDFYKTKLKKKPKIALLGLNPHCESILKNYDQTRYLHLIMMQLSTRVVVRVAAF
;
A
#
# COMPACT_ATOMS: atom_id res chain seq x y z
N MET A 1 8.10 7.48 -23.83
CA MET A 1 8.36 6.67 -22.62
C MET A 1 7.10 5.90 -22.27
N ASN A 2 7.14 4.58 -22.28
CA ASN A 2 6.04 3.74 -21.81
C ASN A 2 6.07 3.67 -20.28
N TYR A 3 5.16 4.37 -19.62
CA TYR A 3 5.01 4.29 -18.17
C TYR A 3 4.32 2.98 -17.77
N SER A 4 4.93 2.23 -16.85
CA SER A 4 4.32 1.02 -16.27
C SER A 4 2.93 1.35 -15.66
N PRO A 5 1.90 0.55 -15.92
CA PRO A 5 0.57 0.76 -15.39
C PRO A 5 0.53 0.64 -13.86
N ILE A 6 -0.48 1.27 -13.27
CA ILE A 6 -0.80 1.17 -11.84
C ILE A 6 -2.09 0.37 -11.72
N LEU A 7 -2.02 -0.75 -11.02
CA LEU A 7 -3.19 -1.56 -10.69
C LEU A 7 -3.87 -1.03 -9.44
N ILE A 8 -5.18 -0.83 -9.49
CA ILE A 8 -5.95 -0.21 -8.41
C ILE A 8 -7.14 -1.11 -8.07
N VAL A 9 -7.25 -1.51 -6.81
CA VAL A 9 -8.46 -2.16 -6.27
C VAL A 9 -9.30 -1.12 -5.57
N SER A 10 -10.57 -0.99 -5.92
CA SER A 10 -11.46 0.02 -5.33
C SER A 10 -11.70 -0.16 -3.81
N GLY A 11 -11.47 -1.37 -3.28
CA GLY A 11 -11.73 -1.67 -1.89
C GLY A 11 -13.22 -1.74 -1.56
N GLU A 12 -13.62 -1.22 -0.42
CA GLU A 12 -15.02 -1.20 0.01
C GLU A 12 -15.87 -0.37 -0.97
N PRO A 13 -16.88 -0.99 -1.61
CA PRO A 13 -17.64 -0.35 -2.69
C PRO A 13 -18.43 0.88 -2.25
N ASN A 14 -18.74 0.96 -0.96
CA ASN A 14 -19.54 2.04 -0.40
C ASN A 14 -18.69 3.13 0.28
N SER A 15 -17.38 3.13 0.02
CA SER A 15 -16.43 4.14 0.49
C SER A 15 -16.37 5.35 -0.45
N VAL A 16 -15.67 6.39 -0.02
CA VAL A 16 -15.39 7.60 -0.83
C VAL A 16 -14.35 7.36 -1.94
N PHE A 17 -13.85 6.14 -2.08
CA PHE A 17 -12.70 5.87 -2.95
C PHE A 17 -12.97 6.19 -4.41
N LEU A 18 -14.12 5.80 -4.96
CA LEU A 18 -14.43 6.08 -6.37
C LEU A 18 -14.60 7.59 -6.64
N GLU A 19 -15.11 8.36 -5.67
CA GLU A 19 -15.13 9.83 -5.79
C GLU A 19 -13.71 10.39 -5.90
N ILE A 20 -12.79 9.93 -5.04
CA ILE A 20 -11.38 10.32 -5.10
C ILE A 20 -10.77 9.88 -6.44
N PHE A 21 -11.05 8.65 -6.88
CA PHE A 21 -10.57 8.13 -8.16
C PHE A 21 -11.07 8.99 -9.34
N PHE A 22 -12.34 9.35 -9.38
CA PHE A 22 -12.89 10.22 -10.43
C PHE A 22 -12.25 11.61 -10.46
N LYS A 23 -12.01 12.19 -9.27
CA LYS A 23 -11.28 13.47 -9.15
C LYS A 23 -9.84 13.33 -9.66
N THR A 24 -9.19 12.23 -9.35
CA THR A 24 -7.83 11.93 -9.80
C THR A 24 -7.73 11.82 -11.32
N LEU A 25 -8.77 11.29 -12.00
CA LEU A 25 -8.80 11.20 -13.47
C LEU A 25 -8.86 12.55 -14.21
N LYS A 26 -9.06 13.66 -13.49
CA LYS A 26 -8.96 15.03 -14.03
C LYS A 26 -7.52 15.53 -14.06
N LEU A 27 -6.60 14.86 -13.37
CA LEU A 27 -5.19 15.23 -13.30
C LEU A 27 -4.39 14.61 -14.46
N LYS A 28 -3.27 15.23 -14.84
CA LYS A 28 -2.34 14.67 -15.84
C LYS A 28 -1.50 13.56 -15.21
N ILE A 29 -1.97 12.33 -15.30
CA ILE A 29 -1.26 11.14 -14.80
C ILE A 29 -0.58 10.45 -15.98
N LYS A 30 0.74 10.27 -15.90
CA LYS A 30 1.54 9.65 -16.96
C LYS A 30 1.36 8.13 -17.03
N SER A 31 1.27 7.45 -15.88
CA SER A 31 1.04 6.00 -15.83
C SER A 31 -0.41 5.67 -16.15
N PRO A 32 -0.68 4.69 -17.02
CA PRO A 32 -2.03 4.18 -17.19
C PRO A 32 -2.58 3.60 -15.88
N LEU A 33 -3.84 3.89 -15.57
CA LEU A 33 -4.53 3.34 -14.43
C LEU A 33 -5.41 2.19 -14.86
N ILE A 34 -5.34 1.06 -14.16
CA ILE A 34 -6.21 -0.11 -14.33
C ILE A 34 -7.00 -0.25 -13.04
N LEU A 35 -8.31 -0.07 -13.12
CA LEU A 35 -9.21 -0.19 -11.98
C LEU A 35 -9.84 -1.59 -11.94
N ILE A 36 -9.79 -2.24 -10.79
CA ILE A 36 -10.54 -3.46 -10.49
C ILE A 36 -11.73 -3.04 -9.63
N SER A 37 -12.92 -3.14 -10.21
CA SER A 37 -14.17 -2.73 -9.56
C SER A 37 -15.38 -3.29 -10.32
N SER A 38 -16.60 -2.95 -9.88
CA SER A 38 -17.82 -3.30 -10.60
C SER A 38 -18.24 -2.20 -11.57
N GLU A 39 -18.51 -2.57 -12.81
CA GLU A 39 -19.02 -1.63 -13.84
C GLU A 39 -20.33 -0.99 -13.39
N ARG A 40 -21.24 -1.79 -12.83
CA ARG A 40 -22.53 -1.29 -12.33
C ARG A 40 -22.35 -0.28 -11.20
N LEU A 41 -21.46 -0.58 -10.22
CA LEU A 41 -21.14 0.34 -9.15
C LEU A 41 -20.58 1.66 -9.67
N ILE A 42 -19.62 1.59 -10.61
CA ILE A 42 -19.00 2.79 -11.21
C ILE A 42 -20.06 3.63 -11.89
N LYS A 43 -20.95 3.04 -12.71
CA LYS A 43 -22.02 3.76 -13.41
C LYS A 43 -22.98 4.45 -12.44
N LEU A 44 -23.38 3.77 -11.36
CA LEU A 44 -24.24 4.35 -10.33
C LEU A 44 -23.57 5.53 -9.61
N GLN A 45 -22.31 5.37 -9.22
CA GLN A 45 -21.58 6.46 -8.55
C GLN A 45 -21.23 7.61 -9.49
N MET A 46 -20.88 7.34 -10.74
CA MET A 46 -20.71 8.40 -11.75
C MET A 46 -21.98 9.24 -11.90
N LYS A 47 -23.14 8.58 -12.01
CA LYS A 47 -24.44 9.28 -12.08
C LYS A 47 -24.69 10.12 -10.83
N LYS A 48 -24.46 9.57 -9.64
CA LYS A 48 -24.68 10.27 -8.35
C LYS A 48 -23.75 11.46 -8.15
N LEU A 49 -22.52 11.38 -8.68
CA LEU A 49 -21.46 12.38 -8.49
C LEU A 49 -21.32 13.34 -9.70
N ASN A 50 -22.25 13.30 -10.65
CA ASN A 50 -22.21 14.10 -11.88
C ASN A 50 -20.86 14.01 -12.63
N PHE A 51 -20.33 12.79 -12.70
CA PHE A 51 -19.09 12.47 -13.39
C PHE A 51 -19.39 11.60 -14.61
N ASN A 52 -18.76 11.92 -15.75
CA ASN A 52 -18.93 11.13 -16.97
C ASN A 52 -17.57 10.80 -17.58
N LYS A 53 -17.31 9.53 -17.84
CA LYS A 53 -16.14 9.06 -18.54
C LYS A 53 -16.41 7.68 -19.17
N LYS A 54 -15.91 7.46 -20.38
CA LYS A 54 -16.03 6.16 -21.04
C LYS A 54 -15.34 5.07 -20.22
N ILE A 55 -15.96 3.89 -20.14
CA ILE A 55 -15.38 2.69 -19.52
C ILE A 55 -14.88 1.80 -20.66
N LYS A 56 -13.63 1.32 -20.52
CA LYS A 56 -13.02 0.30 -21.37
C LYS A 56 -12.85 -0.96 -20.54
N LEU A 57 -13.60 -2.00 -20.85
CA LEU A 57 -13.47 -3.29 -20.20
C LEU A 57 -12.19 -3.98 -20.64
N LEU A 58 -11.46 -4.55 -19.71
CA LEU A 58 -10.24 -5.31 -19.93
C LEU A 58 -10.42 -6.76 -19.50
N ASN A 59 -9.88 -7.68 -20.29
CA ASN A 59 -9.73 -9.06 -19.88
C ASN A 59 -8.46 -9.20 -19.00
N PRO A 60 -8.57 -9.67 -17.75
CA PRO A 60 -7.41 -9.80 -16.86
C PRO A 60 -6.34 -10.78 -17.37
N LYS A 61 -6.69 -11.70 -18.29
CA LYS A 61 -5.74 -12.66 -18.86
C LYS A 61 -4.80 -12.04 -19.90
N ASN A 62 -5.25 -10.99 -20.58
CA ASN A 62 -4.60 -10.44 -21.78
C ASN A 62 -4.24 -8.95 -21.61
N ILE A 63 -3.86 -8.52 -20.42
CA ILE A 63 -3.60 -7.09 -20.11
C ILE A 63 -2.51 -6.50 -21.00
N SER A 64 -1.49 -7.27 -21.35
CA SER A 64 -0.36 -6.85 -22.18
C SER A 64 -0.75 -6.50 -23.64
N GLU A 65 -1.87 -7.02 -24.12
CA GLU A 65 -2.36 -6.79 -25.47
C GLU A 65 -3.04 -5.42 -25.61
N TYR A 66 -3.42 -4.79 -24.51
CA TYR A 66 -4.13 -3.52 -24.54
C TYR A 66 -3.18 -2.32 -24.61
N LYS A 67 -3.40 -1.44 -25.59
CA LYS A 67 -2.85 -0.10 -25.55
C LYS A 67 -3.59 0.73 -24.50
N LEU A 68 -2.99 0.84 -23.33
CA LEU A 68 -3.56 1.50 -22.16
C LEU A 68 -3.29 3.01 -22.17
N ASN A 69 -4.31 3.79 -21.81
CA ASN A 69 -4.20 5.22 -21.56
C ASN A 69 -5.29 5.64 -20.56
N ASN A 70 -5.28 6.91 -20.11
CA ASN A 70 -6.27 7.46 -19.17
C ASN A 70 -7.40 8.25 -19.82
N LYS A 71 -7.60 8.14 -21.15
CA LYS A 71 -8.75 8.76 -21.85
C LYS A 71 -10.07 8.11 -21.46
N SER A 72 -10.04 6.83 -21.09
CA SER A 72 -11.15 6.07 -20.52
C SER A 72 -10.76 5.44 -19.19
N ILE A 73 -11.74 4.96 -18.42
CA ILE A 73 -11.52 4.11 -17.26
C ILE A 73 -11.21 2.70 -17.77
N ASN A 74 -9.95 2.25 -17.64
CA ASN A 74 -9.60 0.88 -17.95
C ASN A 74 -10.08 0.01 -16.79
N LEU A 75 -11.12 -0.78 -16.99
CA LEU A 75 -11.82 -1.52 -15.95
C LEU A 75 -11.68 -3.02 -16.12
N ILE A 76 -11.22 -3.69 -15.08
CA ILE A 76 -11.42 -5.13 -14.89
C ILE A 76 -12.67 -5.29 -14.05
N ASN A 77 -13.73 -5.82 -14.67
CA ASN A 77 -15.01 -5.93 -14.01
C ASN A 77 -15.07 -7.10 -13.03
N ILE A 78 -15.48 -6.82 -11.82
CA ILE A 78 -15.82 -7.82 -10.79
C ILE A 78 -17.31 -7.72 -10.51
N GLU A 79 -17.98 -8.84 -10.52
CA GLU A 79 -19.43 -8.88 -10.32
C GLU A 79 -19.82 -8.36 -8.94
N TYR A 80 -20.56 -7.28 -8.92
CA TYR A 80 -21.22 -6.71 -7.75
C TYR A 80 -22.41 -5.89 -8.19
N ASN A 81 -23.59 -6.23 -7.70
CA ASN A 81 -24.86 -5.68 -8.12
C ASN A 81 -25.51 -4.84 -7.01
N PRO A 82 -25.02 -3.61 -6.75
CA PRO A 82 -25.65 -2.70 -5.82
C PRO A 82 -26.98 -2.15 -6.39
N ILE A 83 -27.90 -1.82 -5.50
CA ILE A 83 -29.16 -1.16 -5.86
C ILE A 83 -28.94 0.36 -5.89
N LYS A 84 -28.12 0.87 -4.97
CA LYS A 84 -27.81 2.30 -4.81
C LYS A 84 -26.32 2.56 -4.98
N ALA A 85 -25.97 3.81 -5.26
CA ALA A 85 -24.57 4.25 -5.38
C ALA A 85 -23.77 4.05 -4.09
N PHE A 86 -24.42 4.20 -2.93
CA PHE A 86 -23.83 4.02 -1.61
C PHE A 86 -24.81 3.22 -0.74
N GLU A 87 -24.34 2.11 -0.23
CA GLU A 87 -25.07 1.17 0.63
C GLU A 87 -24.31 0.95 1.94
N LYS A 88 -24.91 0.22 2.87
CA LYS A 88 -24.19 -0.27 4.07
C LYS A 88 -23.28 -1.44 3.71
N ILE A 89 -22.20 -1.59 4.47
CA ILE A 89 -21.30 -2.76 4.38
C ILE A 89 -22.11 -4.03 4.61
N SER A 90 -21.88 -5.05 3.80
CA SER A 90 -22.66 -6.31 3.80
C SER A 90 -21.79 -7.50 3.43
N LYS A 91 -22.35 -8.72 3.59
CA LYS A 91 -21.68 -9.95 3.11
C LYS A 91 -21.42 -9.90 1.59
N LYS A 92 -22.27 -9.23 0.81
CA LYS A 92 -22.06 -9.04 -0.64
C LYS A 92 -20.87 -8.15 -0.92
N SER A 93 -20.72 -7.01 -0.19
CA SER A 93 -19.56 -6.14 -0.34
C SER A 93 -18.27 -6.83 0.11
N LYS A 94 -18.31 -7.63 1.18
CA LYS A 94 -17.18 -8.47 1.60
C LYS A 94 -16.70 -9.40 0.48
N LYS A 95 -17.61 -10.17 -0.14
CA LYS A 95 -17.30 -11.08 -1.24
C LYS A 95 -16.70 -10.34 -2.44
N PHE A 96 -17.29 -9.20 -2.81
CA PHE A 96 -16.77 -8.35 -3.88
C PHE A 96 -15.32 -7.89 -3.61
N VAL A 97 -15.03 -7.43 -2.39
CA VAL A 97 -13.67 -6.99 -2.02
C VAL A 97 -12.69 -8.16 -2.11
N HIS A 98 -13.02 -9.34 -1.58
CA HIS A 98 -12.15 -10.53 -1.69
C HIS A 98 -11.86 -10.90 -3.14
N ASN A 99 -12.89 -11.01 -3.98
CA ASN A 99 -12.73 -11.33 -5.40
C ASN A 99 -11.86 -10.29 -6.12
N SER A 100 -12.02 -9.01 -5.77
CA SER A 100 -11.22 -7.93 -6.37
C SER A 100 -9.73 -8.06 -6.03
N PHE A 101 -9.40 -8.42 -4.79
CA PHE A 101 -8.02 -8.66 -4.38
C PHE A 101 -7.43 -9.92 -4.99
N ASP A 102 -8.20 -11.02 -5.08
CA ASP A 102 -7.73 -12.27 -5.67
C ASP A 102 -7.36 -12.07 -7.14
N VAL A 103 -8.20 -11.39 -7.93
CA VAL A 103 -7.90 -11.02 -9.32
C VAL A 103 -6.69 -10.09 -9.40
N ALA A 104 -6.59 -9.10 -8.50
CA ALA A 104 -5.42 -8.22 -8.46
C ALA A 104 -4.13 -8.98 -8.21
N PHE A 105 -4.11 -9.90 -7.27
CA PHE A 105 -2.92 -10.70 -6.94
C PHE A 105 -2.51 -11.65 -8.06
N GLU A 106 -3.48 -12.22 -8.78
CA GLU A 106 -3.17 -13.00 -9.98
C GLU A 106 -2.50 -12.17 -11.06
N ILE A 107 -3.03 -10.97 -11.31
CA ILE A 107 -2.46 -10.04 -12.29
C ILE A 107 -1.04 -9.63 -11.90
N LEU A 108 -0.82 -9.26 -10.63
CA LEU A 108 0.50 -8.87 -10.13
C LEU A 108 1.53 -10.01 -10.20
N LYS A 109 1.09 -11.27 -10.04
CA LYS A 109 1.97 -12.45 -10.16
C LYS A 109 2.34 -12.79 -11.60
N LYS A 110 1.41 -12.58 -12.54
CA LYS A 110 1.55 -13.01 -13.95
C LYS A 110 2.13 -11.93 -14.86
N ASN A 111 1.97 -10.65 -14.48
CA ASN A 111 2.38 -9.51 -15.31
C ASN A 111 3.48 -8.71 -14.61
N ASN A 112 4.29 -8.02 -15.38
CA ASN A 112 5.34 -7.12 -14.87
C ASN A 112 4.75 -5.80 -14.29
N ILE A 113 3.62 -5.90 -13.59
CA ILE A 113 2.99 -4.79 -12.88
C ILE A 113 3.38 -4.88 -11.41
N TYR A 114 4.11 -3.89 -10.92
CA TYR A 114 4.59 -3.82 -9.53
C TYR A 114 4.11 -2.59 -8.77
N LYS A 115 3.26 -1.77 -9.41
CA LYS A 115 2.59 -0.63 -8.76
C LYS A 115 1.16 -1.01 -8.44
N PHE A 116 0.84 -1.07 -7.17
CA PHE A 116 -0.46 -1.48 -6.67
C PHE A 116 -0.98 -0.49 -5.65
N ILE A 117 -2.24 -0.09 -5.80
CA ILE A 117 -2.96 0.79 -4.87
C ILE A 117 -4.24 0.07 -4.47
N ASN A 118 -4.51 0.01 -3.17
CA ASN A 118 -5.80 -0.44 -2.68
C ASN A 118 -6.60 0.72 -2.07
N GLY A 119 -7.89 0.74 -2.35
CA GLY A 119 -8.86 1.59 -1.68
C GLY A 119 -9.09 1.19 -0.22
N PRO A 120 -9.89 1.96 0.52
CA PRO A 120 -10.24 1.64 1.90
C PRO A 120 -10.89 0.27 2.04
N ILE A 121 -10.63 -0.41 3.14
CA ILE A 121 -11.28 -1.67 3.50
C ILE A 121 -11.83 -1.58 4.92
N SER A 122 -12.91 -2.28 5.19
CA SER A 122 -13.34 -2.54 6.56
C SER A 122 -12.46 -3.65 7.15
N LYS A 123 -11.55 -3.28 8.05
CA LYS A 123 -10.63 -4.27 8.66
C LYS A 123 -11.38 -5.41 9.33
N GLU A 124 -12.45 -5.10 10.04
CA GLU A 124 -13.27 -6.09 10.74
C GLU A 124 -13.91 -7.08 9.77
N ASN A 125 -14.49 -6.59 8.68
CA ASN A 125 -15.21 -7.42 7.72
C ASN A 125 -14.31 -8.12 6.70
N PHE A 126 -13.18 -7.51 6.33
CA PHE A 126 -12.30 -8.03 5.28
C PHE A 126 -11.14 -8.88 5.83
N LEU A 127 -10.47 -8.43 6.89
CA LEU A 127 -9.30 -9.13 7.43
C LEU A 127 -9.66 -10.22 8.45
N ASP A 128 -10.93 -10.36 8.83
CA ASP A 128 -11.48 -11.38 9.74
C ASP A 128 -10.68 -11.53 11.06
N LYS A 129 -10.11 -10.41 11.54
CA LYS A 129 -9.18 -10.38 12.70
C LYS A 129 -7.93 -11.27 12.56
N LYS A 130 -7.72 -11.87 11.38
CA LYS A 130 -6.56 -12.73 11.09
C LYS A 130 -5.28 -11.92 10.86
N TYR A 131 -5.41 -10.74 10.29
CA TYR A 131 -4.28 -9.86 9.95
C TYR A 131 -4.37 -8.55 10.71
N LEU A 132 -3.22 -8.04 11.16
CA LEU A 132 -3.14 -6.74 11.82
C LEU A 132 -3.38 -5.57 10.85
N GLY A 133 -3.03 -5.76 9.58
CA GLY A 133 -3.25 -4.77 8.52
C GLY A 133 -3.05 -5.32 7.12
N MET A 134 -3.17 -4.44 6.13
CA MET A 134 -3.01 -4.78 4.70
C MET A 134 -1.60 -5.25 4.36
N THR A 135 -0.59 -4.73 5.02
CA THR A 135 0.80 -5.13 4.79
C THR A 135 1.00 -6.62 5.07
N GLU A 136 0.50 -7.09 6.21
CA GLU A 136 0.58 -8.49 6.63
C GLU A 136 -0.24 -9.38 5.69
N TYR A 137 -1.45 -8.96 5.32
CA TYR A 137 -2.30 -9.68 4.38
C TYR A 137 -1.63 -9.86 3.01
N ILE A 138 -1.12 -8.77 2.41
CA ILE A 138 -0.44 -8.80 1.12
C ILE A 138 0.83 -9.66 1.19
N SER A 139 1.60 -9.53 2.27
CA SER A 139 2.84 -10.28 2.47
C SER A 139 2.61 -11.78 2.49
N GLU A 140 1.56 -12.25 3.17
CA GLU A 140 1.18 -13.66 3.19
C GLU A 140 0.77 -14.15 1.81
N LYS A 141 -0.07 -13.39 1.08
CA LYS A 141 -0.52 -13.75 -0.28
C LYS A 141 0.62 -13.88 -1.28
N PHE A 142 1.68 -13.12 -1.11
CA PHE A 142 2.89 -13.19 -1.94
C PHE A 142 4.01 -14.03 -1.32
N LYS A 143 3.80 -14.64 -0.14
CA LYS A 143 4.82 -15.40 0.61
C LYS A 143 6.09 -14.59 0.89
N ILE A 144 5.96 -13.28 1.10
CA ILE A 144 7.06 -12.36 1.37
C ILE A 144 7.27 -12.30 2.88
N LYS A 145 8.46 -12.71 3.34
CA LYS A 145 8.81 -12.73 4.78
C LYS A 145 9.32 -11.38 5.28
N LYS A 146 9.89 -10.56 4.41
CA LYS A 146 10.53 -9.29 4.78
C LYS A 146 9.80 -8.12 4.13
N THR A 147 9.16 -7.33 4.93
CA THR A 147 8.40 -6.15 4.48
C THR A 147 8.78 -4.92 5.29
N CYS A 148 8.55 -3.77 4.73
CA CYS A 148 8.83 -2.49 5.35
C CYS A 148 7.71 -1.52 4.96
N MET A 149 7.13 -0.85 5.95
CA MET A 149 6.24 0.27 5.72
C MET A 149 7.06 1.53 5.53
N LEU A 150 6.91 2.21 4.41
CA LEU A 150 7.57 3.48 4.16
C LEU A 150 6.51 4.56 3.92
N ILE A 151 6.42 5.52 4.82
CA ILE A 151 5.63 6.73 4.64
C ILE A 151 6.51 7.67 3.84
N TYR A 152 6.25 7.72 2.53
CA TYR A 152 7.15 8.38 1.58
C TYR A 152 6.74 9.82 1.30
N ASN A 153 7.75 10.69 1.31
CA ASN A 153 7.71 12.03 0.75
C ASN A 153 9.09 12.33 0.15
N ASP A 154 9.17 13.19 -0.87
CA ASP A 154 10.43 13.51 -1.55
C ASP A 154 11.48 14.14 -0.64
N ASN A 155 11.05 14.94 0.35
CA ASN A 155 11.94 15.65 1.26
C ASN A 155 12.29 14.82 2.50
N LEU A 156 11.30 14.09 3.06
CA LEU A 156 11.46 13.33 4.28
C LEU A 156 10.54 12.11 4.26
N SER A 157 11.13 10.94 4.40
CA SER A 157 10.36 9.69 4.54
C SER A 157 10.55 9.07 5.91
N VAL A 158 9.53 8.38 6.40
CA VAL A 158 9.54 7.73 7.71
C VAL A 158 9.24 6.25 7.57
N CYS A 159 10.02 5.42 8.25
CA CYS A 159 9.79 3.99 8.34
C CYS A 159 9.69 3.56 9.81
N PRO A 160 8.51 3.14 10.31
CA PRO A 160 8.42 2.55 11.63
C PRO A 160 9.08 1.16 11.64
N ILE A 161 9.86 0.88 12.67
CA ILE A 161 10.49 -0.45 12.85
C ILE A 161 9.42 -1.49 13.18
N THR A 162 8.44 -1.12 14.00
CA THR A 162 7.30 -1.96 14.37
C THR A 162 5.99 -1.30 13.98
N THR A 163 4.97 -2.10 13.62
CA THR A 163 3.62 -1.66 13.28
C THR A 163 2.60 -2.46 14.08
N HIS A 164 1.52 -1.80 14.53
CA HIS A 164 0.36 -2.46 15.15
C HIS A 164 0.66 -3.33 16.39
N LEU A 165 1.77 -3.10 17.09
CA LEU A 165 2.09 -3.81 18.32
C LEU A 165 1.64 -3.02 19.57
N PRO A 166 1.15 -3.70 20.61
CA PRO A 166 0.99 -3.09 21.92
C PRO A 166 2.30 -2.48 22.41
N LEU A 167 2.26 -1.28 22.98
CA LEU A 167 3.45 -0.52 23.40
C LEU A 167 4.43 -1.35 24.27
N LYS A 168 3.91 -2.13 25.23
CA LYS A 168 4.70 -3.02 26.08
C LYS A 168 5.53 -4.07 25.32
N MET A 169 5.16 -4.37 24.07
CA MET A 169 5.87 -5.37 23.26
C MET A 169 6.92 -4.74 22.33
N VAL A 170 6.87 -3.43 22.09
CA VAL A 170 7.76 -2.74 21.14
C VAL A 170 9.21 -2.93 21.54
N ALA A 171 9.56 -2.61 22.79
CA ALA A 171 10.92 -2.72 23.30
C ALA A 171 11.50 -4.14 23.14
N LYS A 172 10.67 -5.18 23.40
CA LYS A 172 11.09 -6.59 23.28
C LYS A 172 11.28 -7.04 21.81
N LYS A 173 10.60 -6.40 20.86
CA LYS A 173 10.66 -6.76 19.44
C LYS A 173 11.76 -6.04 18.67
N VAL A 174 12.14 -4.84 19.11
CA VAL A 174 13.21 -4.07 18.46
C VAL A 174 14.56 -4.72 18.79
N ASN A 175 15.29 -5.11 17.75
CA ASN A 175 16.63 -5.68 17.86
C ASN A 175 17.47 -5.32 16.64
N LYS A 176 18.79 -5.52 16.74
CA LYS A 176 19.77 -5.21 15.69
C LYS A 176 19.41 -5.86 14.34
N LYS A 177 18.99 -7.13 14.35
CA LYS A 177 18.65 -7.88 13.13
C LYS A 177 17.47 -7.23 12.38
N LEU A 178 16.41 -6.88 13.11
CA LEU A 178 15.23 -6.23 12.54
C LEU A 178 15.57 -4.84 11.96
N ILE A 179 16.37 -4.05 12.69
CA ILE A 179 16.80 -2.72 12.24
C ILE A 179 17.60 -2.84 10.93
N ILE A 180 18.60 -3.70 10.87
CA ILE A 180 19.43 -3.92 9.68
C ILE A 180 18.57 -4.38 8.50
N GLU A 181 17.60 -5.27 8.74
CA GLU A 181 16.69 -5.75 7.70
C GLU A 181 15.88 -4.59 7.09
N LYS A 182 15.28 -3.73 7.92
CA LYS A 182 14.51 -2.57 7.47
C LYS A 182 15.38 -1.57 6.70
N VAL A 183 16.57 -1.28 7.23
CA VAL A 183 17.54 -0.38 6.57
C VAL A 183 17.93 -0.91 5.19
N LYS A 184 18.22 -2.20 5.04
CA LYS A 184 18.53 -2.82 3.75
C LYS A 184 17.36 -2.68 2.78
N LEU A 185 16.14 -3.02 3.19
CA LEU A 185 14.95 -2.91 2.33
C LEU A 185 14.74 -1.47 1.83
N ILE A 186 14.89 -0.46 2.70
CA ILE A 186 14.77 0.95 2.33
C ILE A 186 15.87 1.32 1.34
N ASN A 187 17.13 0.99 1.64
CA ASN A 187 18.27 1.31 0.78
C ASN A 187 18.09 0.71 -0.62
N ASP A 188 17.67 -0.55 -0.70
CA ASP A 188 17.44 -1.24 -1.97
C ASP A 188 16.28 -0.62 -2.76
N PHE A 189 15.19 -0.26 -2.10
CA PHE A 189 14.07 0.45 -2.72
C PHE A 189 14.52 1.81 -3.29
N TYR A 190 15.22 2.62 -2.51
CA TYR A 190 15.71 3.92 -2.99
C TYR A 190 16.66 3.78 -4.17
N LYS A 191 17.62 2.85 -4.11
CA LYS A 191 18.59 2.62 -5.19
C LYS A 191 17.93 2.07 -6.45
N THR A 192 17.07 1.06 -6.31
CA THR A 192 16.52 0.35 -7.46
C THR A 192 15.31 1.04 -8.09
N LYS A 193 14.42 1.63 -7.28
CA LYS A 193 13.16 2.21 -7.75
C LYS A 193 13.21 3.71 -7.90
N LEU A 194 13.85 4.42 -6.99
CA LEU A 194 13.95 5.89 -7.04
C LEU A 194 15.25 6.39 -7.67
N LYS A 195 16.24 5.49 -7.91
CA LYS A 195 17.57 5.85 -8.45
C LYS A 195 18.28 6.92 -7.60
N LYS A 196 18.05 6.91 -6.29
CA LYS A 196 18.62 7.83 -5.30
C LYS A 196 19.34 7.04 -4.21
N LYS A 197 20.35 7.61 -3.59
CA LYS A 197 21.03 7.05 -2.41
C LYS A 197 20.40 7.66 -1.14
N PRO A 198 19.77 6.86 -0.24
CA PRO A 198 19.12 7.41 0.94
C PRO A 198 20.13 7.79 2.03
N LYS A 199 19.87 8.89 2.78
CA LYS A 199 20.47 9.18 4.10
C LYS A 199 19.52 8.65 5.15
N ILE A 200 19.97 7.69 5.97
CA ILE A 200 19.10 7.03 6.94
C ILE A 200 19.53 7.46 8.34
N ALA A 201 18.64 8.09 9.09
CA ALA A 201 18.81 8.37 10.51
C ALA A 201 17.98 7.36 11.31
N LEU A 202 18.52 6.84 12.38
CA LEU A 202 17.81 6.01 13.35
C LEU A 202 17.49 6.84 14.57
N LEU A 203 16.22 6.85 14.97
CA LEU A 203 15.79 7.55 16.17
C LEU A 203 15.66 6.54 17.33
N GLY A 204 16.08 6.92 18.52
CA GLY A 204 15.94 6.12 19.73
C GLY A 204 14.49 5.98 20.19
N LEU A 205 14.25 5.02 21.09
CA LEU A 205 12.96 4.84 21.76
C LEU A 205 12.63 5.99 22.73
N ASN A 206 13.64 6.62 23.26
CA ASN A 206 13.51 7.79 24.13
C ASN A 206 14.34 8.97 23.57
N PRO A 207 14.05 10.22 23.98
CA PRO A 207 14.72 11.42 23.45
C PRO A 207 16.22 11.44 23.67
N HIS A 208 16.69 10.87 24.78
CA HIS A 208 18.10 10.90 25.17
C HIS A 208 18.92 9.74 24.61
N CYS A 209 18.25 8.71 24.08
CA CYS A 209 18.90 7.48 23.58
C CYS A 209 19.84 6.82 24.61
N GLU A 210 19.66 7.10 25.87
CA GLU A 210 20.49 6.62 26.98
C GLU A 210 19.66 5.87 27.98
N SER A 211 20.26 4.87 28.61
CA SER A 211 19.69 4.15 29.75
C SER A 211 20.71 4.13 30.92
N ILE A 212 20.28 4.59 32.06
CA ILE A 212 21.06 4.51 33.31
C ILE A 212 21.16 3.05 33.80
N LEU A 213 20.20 2.21 33.38
CA LEU A 213 20.13 0.81 33.75
C LEU A 213 20.86 -0.06 32.73
N LYS A 214 21.99 -0.65 33.09
CA LYS A 214 22.86 -1.49 32.23
C LYS A 214 22.14 -2.66 31.54
N ASN A 215 21.01 -3.11 32.01
CA ASN A 215 20.24 -4.23 31.45
C ASN A 215 19.21 -3.81 30.38
N TYR A 216 19.09 -2.54 30.07
CA TYR A 216 18.16 -2.02 29.01
C TYR A 216 18.91 -1.51 27.78
N ASP A 217 20.00 -2.15 27.42
CA ASP A 217 20.94 -1.78 26.37
C ASP A 217 20.36 -1.90 24.93
N GLN A 218 19.18 -1.32 24.67
CA GLN A 218 18.72 -1.14 23.27
C GLN A 218 19.44 -0.01 22.55
N THR A 219 20.06 0.90 23.27
CA THR A 219 20.80 2.07 22.77
C THR A 219 22.15 1.72 22.15
N ARG A 220 22.82 0.68 22.62
CA ARG A 220 24.13 0.24 22.10
C ARG A 220 24.09 -0.13 20.62
N TYR A 221 22.94 -0.58 20.11
CA TYR A 221 22.77 -0.96 18.71
C TYR A 221 22.50 0.24 17.78
N LEU A 222 21.99 1.35 18.31
CA LEU A 222 21.70 2.55 17.52
C LEU A 222 22.98 3.32 17.14
N HIS A 223 23.96 3.37 18.06
CA HIS A 223 25.21 4.07 17.86
C HIS A 223 26.09 3.49 16.72
N LEU A 224 26.09 2.16 16.55
CA LEU A 224 26.90 1.45 15.58
C LEU A 224 26.39 1.58 14.13
N ILE A 225 25.11 1.91 13.92
CA ILE A 225 24.51 1.96 12.57
C ILE A 225 24.55 3.37 11.98
N MET A 226 24.69 4.41 12.79
CA MET A 226 24.72 5.82 12.32
C MET A 226 25.96 6.22 11.50
N MET A 227 27.01 5.43 11.53
CA MET A 227 28.31 5.81 10.94
C MET A 227 28.46 5.65 9.42
N GLN A 228 27.52 5.07 8.69
CA GLN A 228 27.79 4.68 7.29
C GLN A 228 26.83 5.19 6.20
N LEU A 229 25.86 6.04 6.47
CA LEU A 229 24.83 6.32 5.47
C LEU A 229 24.63 7.82 5.19
N SER A 230 24.78 8.19 3.92
CA SER A 230 24.58 9.56 3.42
C SER A 230 23.31 9.70 2.56
N THR A 231 22.22 10.14 3.08
CA THR A 231 21.01 10.80 2.46
C THR A 231 19.73 10.64 3.32
N ARG A 232 18.89 11.67 3.45
CA ARG A 232 17.91 11.85 4.53
C ARG A 232 16.71 10.89 4.47
N VAL A 233 16.76 9.78 5.17
CA VAL A 233 15.58 8.98 5.58
C VAL A 233 15.61 8.84 7.09
N VAL A 234 14.56 9.30 7.75
CA VAL A 234 14.45 9.11 9.20
C VAL A 234 13.75 7.77 9.43
N VAL A 235 14.48 6.80 9.99
CA VAL A 235 13.91 5.56 10.49
C VAL A 235 13.50 5.80 11.94
N ARG A 236 12.22 6.07 12.17
CA ARG A 236 11.70 6.28 13.51
C ARG A 236 11.38 4.93 14.16
N VAL A 237 12.00 4.66 15.29
CA VAL A 237 11.50 3.66 16.23
C VAL A 237 10.36 4.35 17.00
N ALA A 238 9.16 4.33 16.43
CA ALA A 238 8.00 4.90 17.09
C ALA A 238 7.01 3.79 17.43
N ALA A 239 6.50 3.83 18.65
CA ALA A 239 5.23 3.25 18.99
C ALA A 239 4.14 4.28 18.64
N PHE A 240 3.13 3.86 17.89
CA PHE A 240 1.83 4.50 17.80
C PHE A 240 0.81 3.62 18.50
#